data_0003ebe04496927928306db0b8dffa45
#
_entry.id   0003ebe04496927928306db0b8dffa45
#
_cell.length_a   1.000
_cell.length_b   1.000
_cell.length_c   1.000
_cell.angle_alpha   90.00
_cell.angle_beta   90.00
_cell.angle_gamma   90.00
#
_symmetry.space_group_name_H-M   'P 1'
#
loop_
_entity.id
_entity.type
_entity.pdbx_description
1 polymer ?
#
loop_
_entity_poly.entity_id
_entity_poly.type
_entity_poly.pdbx_seq_one_letter_code
_entity_poly.pdbx_strand_id
1 'polypeptide(L)'
;PLRLVGSEMCIRDRDSAGGSAKQGRNRKNQAILPLKGKIINVEKARIDKVLGSQEVGTLIKALGCGIGKDEFNIDKLRYHRIIIMTDADVDGSHIRTLLLTFFYRQMFEIVERGHIYIALPPLYKITKGKEFVYASDEEQKEAAVKEYSKNGTRGLEVQRYKGLGEMNPEQLWDTTMDPVERRMQQVNINDVQEANHTFEMLMGDDVEPRRAFIDENALTVTDLDI
;
A
#
# COMPACT_ATOMS: atom_id res chain seq x y z
N PRO A 1 -18.58 -16.44 13.84
CA PRO A 1 -18.06 -15.09 13.84
C PRO A 1 -18.65 -14.36 12.64
N LEU A 2 -19.36 -13.26 12.93
CA LEU A 2 -19.86 -12.39 11.89
C LEU A 2 -18.64 -11.76 11.21
N ARG A 3 -18.20 -12.36 10.10
CA ARG A 3 -17.40 -11.63 9.12
C ARG A 3 -18.20 -10.40 8.77
N LEU A 4 -17.74 -9.24 9.20
CA LEU A 4 -18.33 -7.98 8.78
C LEU A 4 -18.05 -7.86 7.28
N VAL A 5 -18.99 -8.25 6.44
CA VAL A 5 -18.94 -8.01 5.00
C VAL A 5 -18.67 -6.51 4.83
N GLY A 6 -17.60 -6.16 4.10
CA GLY A 6 -17.15 -4.78 3.94
C GLY A 6 -16.22 -4.25 5.04
N SER A 7 -15.78 -5.07 6.02
CA SER A 7 -14.75 -4.66 6.97
C SER A 7 -13.38 -4.59 6.30
N GLU A 8 -12.64 -3.54 6.61
CA GLU A 8 -11.36 -3.21 5.99
C GLU A 8 -10.29 -2.95 7.03
N MET A 9 -9.08 -3.43 6.78
CA MET A 9 -7.89 -3.06 7.52
C MET A 9 -6.96 -2.27 6.60
N CYS A 10 -6.67 -1.04 6.95
CA CYS A 10 -5.69 -0.21 6.27
C CYS A 10 -4.36 -0.32 7.03
N ILE A 11 -3.36 -0.92 6.40
CA ILE A 11 -2.00 -1.01 6.92
C ILE A 11 -1.24 0.23 6.46
N ARG A 12 -0.78 1.06 7.41
CA ARG A 12 -0.04 2.29 7.15
C ARG A 12 1.45 2.11 7.44
N ASP A 13 2.27 2.59 6.53
CA ASP A 13 3.69 2.77 6.77
C ASP A 13 3.92 3.98 7.68
N ARG A 14 4.64 4.00 8.70
CA ARG A 14 4.93 5.09 9.64
C ARG A 14 3.76 5.47 10.57
N ASP A 15 4.10 5.59 11.82
CA ASP A 15 3.18 5.93 12.91
C ASP A 15 2.65 7.37 12.81
N SER A 16 3.46 8.30 12.30
CA SER A 16 3.09 9.72 12.12
C SER A 16 1.90 9.92 11.19
N ALA A 17 1.76 9.12 10.15
CA ALA A 17 0.64 9.17 9.22
C ALA A 17 -0.59 8.37 9.71
N GLY A 18 -0.44 7.55 10.75
CA GLY A 18 -1.52 6.82 11.39
C GLY A 18 -2.56 7.72 12.06
N GLY A 19 -2.18 8.93 12.49
CA GLY A 19 -3.06 9.91 13.12
C GLY A 19 -4.15 10.40 12.19
N SER A 20 -3.80 10.91 11.01
CA SER A 20 -4.75 11.39 10.00
C SER A 20 -5.67 10.27 9.52
N ALA A 21 -5.14 9.07 9.26
CA ALA A 21 -5.95 7.92 8.87
C ALA A 21 -6.95 7.49 9.96
N LYS A 22 -6.54 7.48 11.23
CA LYS A 22 -7.44 7.18 12.36
C LYS A 22 -8.56 8.20 12.51
N GLN A 23 -8.29 9.46 12.23
CA GLN A 23 -9.30 10.54 12.30
C GLN A 23 -10.24 10.49 11.09
N GLY A 24 -9.72 10.30 9.87
CA GLY A 24 -10.48 10.31 8.63
C GLY A 24 -11.31 9.04 8.36
N ARG A 25 -10.98 7.90 8.99
CA ARG A 25 -11.62 6.61 8.70
C ARG A 25 -13.11 6.54 9.04
N ASN A 26 -13.83 5.69 8.37
CA ASN A 26 -15.13 5.23 8.84
C ASN A 26 -14.96 4.19 9.97
N ARG A 27 -15.25 4.60 11.21
CA ARG A 27 -15.03 3.75 12.40
C ARG A 27 -15.87 2.48 12.45
N LYS A 28 -16.95 2.39 11.66
CA LYS A 28 -17.84 1.23 11.66
C LYS A 28 -17.25 0.02 10.93
N ASN A 29 -16.46 0.27 9.87
CA ASN A 29 -15.98 -0.78 8.98
C ASN A 29 -14.49 -0.69 8.64
N GLN A 30 -13.78 0.36 9.04
CA GLN A 30 -12.35 0.54 8.76
C GLN A 30 -11.51 0.54 10.03
N ALA A 31 -10.52 -0.36 10.09
CA ALA A 31 -9.45 -0.37 11.09
C ALA A 31 -8.16 0.21 10.49
N ILE A 32 -7.36 0.89 11.29
CA ILE A 32 -6.03 1.38 10.90
C ILE A 32 -4.98 0.65 11.70
N LEU A 33 -4.02 0.05 11.01
CA LEU A 33 -2.85 -0.60 11.60
C LEU A 33 -1.59 0.17 11.17
N PRO A 34 -1.05 1.06 12.01
CA PRO A 34 0.22 1.71 11.71
C PRO A 34 1.37 0.74 11.97
N LEU A 35 2.31 0.67 11.04
CA LEU A 35 3.59 0.00 11.23
C LEU A 35 4.61 1.02 11.76
N LYS A 36 5.48 0.61 12.67
CA LYS A 36 6.53 1.48 13.23
C LYS A 36 7.76 1.60 12.33
N GLY A 37 7.79 0.87 11.22
CA GLY A 37 8.88 0.85 10.26
C GLY A 37 8.81 -0.33 9.31
N LYS A 38 9.95 -0.63 8.66
CA LYS A 38 10.08 -1.79 7.78
C LYS A 38 9.91 -3.08 8.57
N ILE A 39 9.04 -3.96 8.09
CA ILE A 39 8.91 -5.30 8.66
C ILE A 39 10.11 -6.17 8.24
N ILE A 40 10.32 -7.26 8.96
CA ILE A 40 11.37 -8.22 8.64
C ILE A 40 11.12 -8.85 7.26
N ASN A 41 12.17 -9.02 6.46
CA ASN A 41 12.10 -9.75 5.21
C ASN A 41 11.99 -11.26 5.49
N VAL A 42 10.78 -11.79 5.31
CA VAL A 42 10.46 -13.20 5.59
C VAL A 42 11.04 -14.17 4.56
N GLU A 43 11.51 -13.70 3.42
CA GLU A 43 12.21 -14.52 2.43
C GLU A 43 13.59 -14.96 2.95
N LYS A 44 14.27 -14.08 3.70
CA LYS A 44 15.62 -14.31 4.25
C LYS A 44 15.60 -14.80 5.69
N ALA A 45 14.62 -14.36 6.46
CA ALA A 45 14.62 -14.58 7.90
C ALA A 45 14.12 -15.97 8.25
N ARG A 46 14.77 -16.58 9.25
CA ARG A 46 14.27 -17.82 9.86
C ARG A 46 12.94 -17.55 10.57
N ILE A 47 12.10 -18.57 10.63
CA ILE A 47 10.74 -18.48 11.18
C ILE A 47 10.72 -18.01 12.65
N ASP A 48 11.72 -18.41 13.46
CA ASP A 48 11.85 -17.97 14.84
C ASP A 48 12.04 -16.45 14.96
N LYS A 49 12.81 -15.84 14.06
CA LYS A 49 12.97 -14.37 13.98
C LYS A 49 11.71 -13.68 13.46
N VAL A 50 11.04 -14.29 12.50
CA VAL A 50 9.77 -13.75 11.95
C VAL A 50 8.73 -13.67 13.06
N LEU A 51 8.54 -14.75 13.82
CA LEU A 51 7.60 -14.79 14.94
C LEU A 51 8.01 -13.89 16.12
N GLY A 52 9.31 -13.64 16.29
CA GLY A 52 9.84 -12.70 17.29
C GLY A 52 9.68 -11.22 16.92
N SER A 53 9.32 -10.89 15.67
CA SER A 53 9.09 -9.50 15.24
C SER A 53 7.78 -8.96 15.82
N GLN A 54 7.86 -7.80 16.49
CA GLN A 54 6.71 -7.14 17.09
C GLN A 54 5.68 -6.72 16.02
N GLU A 55 6.14 -6.23 14.87
CA GLU A 55 5.32 -5.81 13.75
C GLU A 55 4.55 -6.98 13.16
N VAL A 56 5.24 -8.11 12.90
CA VAL A 56 4.63 -9.36 12.43
C VAL A 56 3.63 -9.91 13.45
N GLY A 57 4.00 -9.96 14.72
CA GLY A 57 3.10 -10.38 15.80
C GLY A 57 1.83 -9.52 15.89
N THR A 58 1.96 -8.20 15.63
CA THR A 58 0.83 -7.28 15.61
C THR A 58 -0.08 -7.53 14.40
N LEU A 59 0.50 -7.77 13.21
CA LEU A 59 -0.25 -8.16 12.00
C LEU A 59 -1.04 -9.46 12.23
N ILE A 60 -0.39 -10.51 12.73
CA ILE A 60 -1.02 -11.81 12.99
C ILE A 60 -2.20 -11.67 13.96
N LYS A 61 -1.99 -10.96 15.08
CA LYS A 61 -3.04 -10.73 16.08
C LYS A 61 -4.19 -9.90 15.51
N ALA A 62 -3.91 -8.88 14.71
CA ALA A 62 -4.94 -8.03 14.11
C ALA A 62 -5.78 -8.79 13.09
N LEU A 63 -5.17 -9.58 12.22
CA LEU A 63 -5.85 -10.40 11.20
C LEU A 63 -6.63 -11.56 11.81
N GLY A 64 -6.10 -12.21 12.86
CA GLY A 64 -6.79 -13.22 13.63
C GLY A 64 -6.88 -14.61 12.99
N CYS A 65 -6.20 -14.83 11.85
CA CYS A 65 -6.26 -16.09 11.09
C CYS A 65 -5.06 -17.02 11.31
N GLY A 66 -4.13 -16.68 12.22
CA GLY A 66 -2.90 -17.46 12.45
C GLY A 66 -1.88 -17.28 11.34
N ILE A 67 -0.81 -18.08 11.36
CA ILE A 67 0.31 -18.03 10.41
C ILE A 67 0.87 -19.45 10.18
N GLY A 68 1.47 -19.66 9.00
CA GLY A 68 2.10 -20.93 8.64
C GLY A 68 1.09 -22.03 8.31
N LYS A 69 1.60 -23.23 7.98
CA LYS A 69 0.77 -24.31 7.43
C LYS A 69 -0.19 -24.94 8.44
N ASP A 70 0.20 -24.99 9.73
CA ASP A 70 -0.54 -25.73 10.75
C ASP A 70 -1.58 -24.88 11.49
N GLU A 71 -1.32 -23.57 11.65
CA GLU A 71 -2.17 -22.68 12.45
C GLU A 71 -3.01 -21.71 11.61
N PHE A 72 -2.67 -21.54 10.33
CA PHE A 72 -3.39 -20.63 9.45
C PHE A 72 -4.80 -21.17 9.13
N ASN A 73 -5.79 -20.30 9.34
CA ASN A 73 -7.19 -20.59 9.01
C ASN A 73 -7.86 -19.34 8.45
N ILE A 74 -8.07 -19.34 7.15
CA ILE A 74 -8.70 -18.22 6.43
C ILE A 74 -10.11 -17.90 6.94
N ASP A 75 -10.83 -18.88 7.47
CA ASP A 75 -12.18 -18.68 8.03
C ASP A 75 -12.19 -17.83 9.30
N LYS A 76 -11.05 -17.67 9.95
CA LYS A 76 -10.87 -16.77 11.09
C LYS A 76 -10.43 -15.36 10.71
N LEU A 77 -10.19 -15.08 9.42
CA LEU A 77 -9.81 -13.75 8.96
C LEU A 77 -10.89 -12.72 9.34
N ARG A 78 -10.49 -11.64 10.01
CA ARG A 78 -11.41 -10.63 10.56
C ARG A 78 -11.83 -9.58 9.55
N TYR A 79 -11.07 -9.36 8.49
CA TYR A 79 -11.28 -8.30 7.52
C TYR A 79 -11.49 -8.86 6.13
N HIS A 80 -12.47 -8.29 5.43
CA HIS A 80 -12.76 -8.67 4.04
C HIS A 80 -11.73 -8.10 3.07
N ARG A 81 -11.21 -6.90 3.36
CA ARG A 81 -10.16 -6.25 2.58
C ARG A 81 -9.00 -5.83 3.48
N ILE A 82 -7.80 -6.08 3.03
CA ILE A 82 -6.54 -5.65 3.64
C ILE A 82 -5.90 -4.68 2.65
N ILE A 83 -5.84 -3.41 3.01
CA ILE A 83 -5.42 -2.33 2.12
C ILE A 83 -4.05 -1.84 2.57
N ILE A 84 -3.04 -2.02 1.73
CA ILE A 84 -1.69 -1.53 1.94
C ILE A 84 -1.66 -0.06 1.48
N MET A 85 -1.38 0.84 2.43
CA MET A 85 -1.32 2.29 2.22
C MET A 85 0.08 2.78 2.56
N THR A 86 0.95 2.85 1.57
CA THR A 86 2.34 3.32 1.70
C THR A 86 2.54 4.65 1.01
N ASP A 87 3.54 5.40 1.46
CA ASP A 87 3.96 6.63 0.82
C ASP A 87 4.47 6.35 -0.61
N ALA A 88 4.44 7.36 -1.48
CA ALA A 88 4.90 7.28 -2.86
C ALA A 88 6.42 7.53 -2.96
N ASP A 89 7.19 7.08 -1.96
CA ASP A 89 8.65 7.17 -1.92
C ASP A 89 9.30 5.79 -1.97
N VAL A 90 10.63 5.75 -2.06
CA VAL A 90 11.41 4.50 -2.11
C VAL A 90 11.22 3.63 -0.86
N ASP A 91 11.05 4.25 0.30
CA ASP A 91 10.83 3.53 1.56
C ASP A 91 9.43 2.89 1.60
N GLY A 92 8.41 3.63 1.16
CA GLY A 92 7.04 3.11 1.03
C GLY A 92 6.94 1.95 0.04
N SER A 93 7.62 2.06 -1.10
CA SER A 93 7.71 0.98 -2.08
C SER A 93 8.38 -0.27 -1.49
N HIS A 94 9.44 -0.10 -0.71
CA HIS A 94 10.11 -1.22 -0.03
C HIS A 94 9.22 -1.85 1.05
N ILE A 95 8.52 -1.05 1.87
CA ILE A 95 7.57 -1.56 2.88
C ILE A 95 6.45 -2.34 2.21
N ARG A 96 5.91 -1.85 1.10
CA ARG A 96 4.90 -2.55 0.29
C ARG A 96 5.40 -3.90 -0.18
N THR A 97 6.62 -3.97 -0.72
CA THR A 97 7.22 -5.22 -1.18
C THR A 97 7.42 -6.22 -0.03
N LEU A 98 7.90 -5.76 1.14
CA LEU A 98 8.04 -6.60 2.32
C LEU A 98 6.70 -7.16 2.82
N LEU A 99 5.64 -6.34 2.80
CA LEU A 99 4.29 -6.78 3.17
C LEU A 99 3.74 -7.81 2.17
N LEU A 100 3.92 -7.58 0.87
CA LEU A 100 3.51 -8.54 -0.16
C LEU A 100 4.26 -9.87 -0.01
N THR A 101 5.57 -9.83 0.25
CA THR A 101 6.38 -11.02 0.54
C THR A 101 5.85 -11.76 1.77
N PHE A 102 5.53 -11.04 2.84
CA PHE A 102 4.97 -11.61 4.06
C PHE A 102 3.63 -12.32 3.79
N PHE A 103 2.69 -11.67 3.14
CA PHE A 103 1.39 -12.27 2.82
C PHE A 103 1.55 -13.47 1.89
N TYR A 104 2.37 -13.35 0.86
CA TYR A 104 2.61 -14.43 -0.09
C TYR A 104 3.22 -15.68 0.55
N ARG A 105 4.24 -15.51 1.44
CA ARG A 105 4.95 -16.62 2.06
C ARG A 105 4.25 -17.21 3.28
N GLN A 106 3.58 -16.39 4.06
CA GLN A 106 3.06 -16.80 5.37
C GLN A 106 1.53 -16.94 5.41
N MET A 107 0.81 -16.30 4.50
CA MET A 107 -0.65 -16.26 4.45
C MET A 107 -1.15 -16.30 3.00
N PHE A 108 -0.64 -17.25 2.21
CA PHE A 108 -0.85 -17.33 0.75
C PHE A 108 -2.34 -17.26 0.36
N GLU A 109 -3.20 -17.96 1.08
CA GLU A 109 -4.64 -18.03 0.78
C GLU A 109 -5.35 -16.66 0.88
N ILE A 110 -4.80 -15.72 1.67
CA ILE A 110 -5.30 -14.33 1.71
C ILE A 110 -5.08 -13.64 0.36
N VAL A 111 -3.91 -13.87 -0.25
CA VAL A 111 -3.58 -13.30 -1.56
C VAL A 111 -4.37 -14.01 -2.66
N GLU A 112 -4.38 -15.34 -2.64
CA GLU A 112 -5.09 -16.18 -3.61
C GLU A 112 -6.59 -15.84 -3.68
N ARG A 113 -7.23 -15.61 -2.54
CA ARG A 113 -8.64 -15.22 -2.46
C ARG A 113 -8.90 -13.72 -2.71
N GLY A 114 -7.87 -12.96 -3.06
CA GLY A 114 -7.99 -11.56 -3.46
C GLY A 114 -8.38 -10.60 -2.33
N HIS A 115 -7.94 -10.86 -1.09
CA HIS A 115 -8.20 -9.98 0.05
C HIS A 115 -7.20 -8.81 0.15
N ILE A 116 -6.07 -8.85 -0.60
CA ILE A 116 -5.03 -7.82 -0.55
C ILE A 116 -5.26 -6.76 -1.63
N TYR A 117 -5.18 -5.51 -1.21
CA TYR A 117 -5.29 -4.34 -2.08
C TYR A 117 -4.15 -3.35 -1.80
N ILE A 118 -3.74 -2.62 -2.82
CA ILE A 118 -2.81 -1.50 -2.75
C ILE A 118 -3.60 -0.23 -2.98
N ALA A 119 -3.56 0.72 -2.04
CA ALA A 119 -4.15 2.03 -2.23
C ALA A 119 -3.36 2.83 -3.26
N LEU A 120 -4.06 3.56 -4.12
CA LEU A 120 -3.50 4.42 -5.16
C LEU A 120 -3.93 5.88 -4.91
N PRO A 121 -3.31 6.57 -3.94
CA PRO A 121 -3.60 7.97 -3.68
C PRO A 121 -3.21 8.85 -4.86
N PRO A 122 -3.80 10.04 -5.01
CA PRO A 122 -3.34 11.00 -6.01
C PRO A 122 -1.95 11.53 -5.66
N LEU A 123 -1.17 11.84 -6.70
CA LEU A 123 0.15 12.45 -6.56
C LEU A 123 0.10 13.97 -6.54
N TYR A 124 -0.95 14.57 -7.11
CA TYR A 124 -1.07 16.01 -7.25
C TYR A 124 -2.43 16.51 -6.80
N LYS A 125 -2.42 17.75 -6.28
CA LYS A 125 -3.61 18.59 -6.09
C LYS A 125 -3.41 19.88 -6.86
N ILE A 126 -4.31 20.18 -7.78
CA ILE A 126 -4.31 21.41 -8.57
C ILE A 126 -5.43 22.28 -8.04
N THR A 127 -5.11 23.48 -7.60
CA THR A 127 -6.06 24.41 -6.99
C THR A 127 -6.11 25.71 -7.77
N LYS A 128 -7.32 26.25 -7.98
CA LYS A 128 -7.53 27.58 -8.53
C LYS A 128 -8.63 28.30 -7.75
N GLY A 129 -8.24 29.23 -6.89
CA GLY A 129 -9.17 29.92 -6.00
C GLY A 129 -9.82 28.96 -5.01
N LYS A 130 -11.12 28.70 -5.17
CA LYS A 130 -11.87 27.77 -4.31
C LYS A 130 -12.04 26.37 -4.91
N GLU A 131 -11.74 26.21 -6.20
CA GLU A 131 -11.87 24.95 -6.91
C GLU A 131 -10.56 24.18 -6.85
N PHE A 132 -10.65 22.87 -6.77
CA PHE A 132 -9.49 21.99 -6.84
C PHE A 132 -9.84 20.66 -7.51
N VAL A 133 -8.80 20.01 -8.04
CA VAL A 133 -8.89 18.65 -8.59
C VAL A 133 -7.66 17.88 -8.17
N TYR A 134 -7.84 16.57 -7.96
CA TYR A 134 -6.75 15.64 -7.72
C TYR A 134 -6.33 14.97 -9.03
N ALA A 135 -5.01 14.74 -9.19
CA ALA A 135 -4.45 14.02 -10.32
C ALA A 135 -3.52 12.88 -9.83
N SER A 136 -3.63 11.73 -10.48
CA SER A 136 -2.90 10.53 -10.08
C SER A 136 -1.53 10.40 -10.76
N ASP A 137 -1.33 11.12 -11.85
CA ASP A 137 -0.14 11.06 -12.70
C ASP A 137 0.14 12.43 -13.35
N GLU A 138 1.25 12.50 -14.07
CA GLU A 138 1.71 13.71 -14.74
C GLU A 138 0.74 14.15 -15.85
N GLU A 139 0.19 13.20 -16.62
CA GLU A 139 -0.73 13.48 -17.72
C GLU A 139 -2.01 14.15 -17.23
N GLN A 140 -2.61 13.61 -16.17
CA GLN A 140 -3.81 14.19 -15.55
C GLN A 140 -3.52 15.56 -14.94
N LYS A 141 -2.32 15.73 -14.33
CA LYS A 141 -1.89 17.04 -13.83
C LYS A 141 -1.81 18.07 -14.95
N GLU A 142 -1.15 17.75 -16.06
CA GLU A 142 -1.01 18.67 -17.20
C GLU A 142 -2.37 19.01 -17.80
N ALA A 143 -3.25 18.03 -17.95
CA ALA A 143 -4.61 18.25 -18.44
C ALA A 143 -5.39 19.20 -17.52
N ALA A 144 -5.33 19.01 -16.21
CA ALA A 144 -5.98 19.87 -15.23
C ALA A 144 -5.40 21.29 -15.21
N VAL A 145 -4.08 21.43 -15.28
CA VAL A 145 -3.39 22.73 -15.37
C VAL A 145 -3.82 23.46 -16.63
N LYS A 146 -3.88 22.78 -17.77
CA LYS A 146 -4.33 23.35 -19.04
C LYS A 146 -5.78 23.83 -18.97
N GLU A 147 -6.66 23.03 -18.37
CA GLU A 147 -8.08 23.38 -18.18
C GLU A 147 -8.23 24.63 -17.31
N TYR A 148 -7.59 24.65 -16.15
CA TYR A 148 -7.65 25.76 -15.21
C TYR A 148 -6.95 27.04 -15.74
N SER A 149 -6.00 26.90 -16.67
CA SER A 149 -5.31 28.06 -17.30
C SER A 149 -6.10 28.76 -18.38
N LYS A 150 -7.20 28.19 -18.91
CA LYS A 150 -8.02 28.79 -19.98
C LYS A 150 -8.47 30.23 -19.65
N ASN A 151 -8.74 30.51 -18.38
CA ASN A 151 -9.17 31.80 -17.88
C ASN A 151 -8.05 32.57 -17.13
N GLY A 152 -6.80 32.33 -17.51
CA GLY A 152 -5.61 32.91 -16.89
C GLY A 152 -5.03 32.04 -15.79
N THR A 153 -3.79 32.27 -15.40
CA THR A 153 -3.04 31.48 -14.43
C THR A 153 -3.03 32.06 -13.02
N ARG A 154 -3.68 33.20 -12.79
CA ARG A 154 -3.69 33.84 -11.46
C ARG A 154 -4.41 32.97 -10.43
N GLY A 155 -3.70 32.67 -9.34
CA GLY A 155 -4.22 31.82 -8.25
C GLY A 155 -4.26 30.32 -8.57
N LEU A 156 -3.56 29.89 -9.62
CA LEU A 156 -3.33 28.48 -9.92
C LEU A 156 -2.13 27.99 -9.08
N GLU A 157 -2.36 26.96 -8.29
CA GLU A 157 -1.35 26.29 -7.45
C GLU A 157 -1.36 24.80 -7.76
N VAL A 158 -0.17 24.21 -7.83
CA VAL A 158 0.04 22.77 -8.00
C VAL A 158 0.83 22.27 -6.79
N GLN A 159 0.20 21.41 -6.00
CA GLN A 159 0.84 20.74 -4.88
C GLN A 159 1.13 19.29 -5.28
N ARG A 160 2.39 18.85 -5.13
CA ARG A 160 2.77 17.43 -5.23
C ARG A 160 2.79 16.82 -3.83
N TYR A 161 2.13 15.69 -3.65
CA TYR A 161 2.21 14.91 -2.43
C TYR A 161 3.37 13.91 -2.52
N LYS A 162 4.30 14.00 -1.57
CA LYS A 162 5.40 13.02 -1.43
C LYS A 162 4.98 11.81 -0.59
N GLY A 163 3.94 11.96 0.22
CA GLY A 163 3.41 10.89 1.02
C GLY A 163 2.04 11.22 1.61
N LEU A 164 1.35 10.18 2.05
CA LEU A 164 0.03 10.28 2.67
C LEU A 164 0.04 11.06 3.99
N GLY A 165 1.22 11.22 4.62
CA GLY A 165 1.40 12.02 5.82
C GLY A 165 1.20 13.53 5.60
N GLU A 166 1.27 14.00 4.36
CA GLU A 166 1.01 15.40 3.98
C GLU A 166 -0.47 15.72 3.84
N MET A 167 -1.33 14.68 3.82
CA MET A 167 -2.78 14.84 3.71
C MET A 167 -3.39 14.98 5.09
N ASN A 168 -4.27 15.97 5.26
CA ASN A 168 -5.12 16.05 6.44
C ASN A 168 -6.17 14.93 6.43
N PRO A 169 -6.91 14.69 7.54
CA PRO A 169 -7.87 13.59 7.62
C PRO A 169 -8.97 13.62 6.55
N GLU A 170 -9.47 14.79 6.19
CA GLU A 170 -10.50 14.98 5.18
C GLU A 170 -9.97 14.67 3.77
N GLN A 171 -8.80 15.20 3.41
CA GLN A 171 -8.14 14.89 2.15
C GLN A 171 -7.85 13.40 1.99
N LEU A 172 -7.37 12.77 3.07
CA LEU A 172 -7.07 11.33 3.06
C LEU A 172 -8.35 10.49 2.92
N TRP A 173 -9.45 10.92 3.55
CA TRP A 173 -10.75 10.30 3.34
C TRP A 173 -11.19 10.41 1.89
N ASP A 174 -11.31 11.63 1.37
CA ASP A 174 -11.85 11.91 0.05
C ASP A 174 -11.08 11.23 -1.09
N THR A 175 -9.77 11.03 -0.94
CA THR A 175 -8.91 10.52 -2.02
C THR A 175 -8.57 9.04 -1.91
N THR A 176 -8.49 8.50 -0.67
CA THR A 176 -7.82 7.22 -0.43
C THR A 176 -8.66 6.25 0.41
N MET A 177 -9.56 6.75 1.26
CA MET A 177 -10.28 5.90 2.21
C MET A 177 -11.77 5.78 1.92
N ASP A 178 -12.40 6.75 1.25
CA ASP A 178 -13.81 6.66 0.85
C ASP A 178 -14.00 5.50 -0.13
N PRO A 179 -14.84 4.51 0.19
CA PRO A 179 -15.11 3.36 -0.68
C PRO A 179 -15.66 3.74 -2.07
N VAL A 180 -16.25 4.92 -2.23
CA VAL A 180 -16.86 5.39 -3.49
C VAL A 180 -15.78 6.03 -4.39
N GLU A 181 -14.94 6.88 -3.83
CA GLU A 181 -14.02 7.75 -4.59
C GLU A 181 -12.60 7.18 -4.72
N ARG A 182 -12.18 6.36 -3.76
CA ARG A 182 -10.80 5.84 -3.71
C ARG A 182 -10.47 4.93 -4.88
N ARG A 183 -9.20 4.97 -5.28
CA ARG A 183 -8.62 4.05 -6.24
C ARG A 183 -7.77 3.01 -5.52
N MET A 184 -7.94 1.75 -5.89
CA MET A 184 -7.18 0.63 -5.34
C MET A 184 -6.87 -0.37 -6.44
N GLN A 185 -5.73 -1.04 -6.32
CA GLN A 185 -5.35 -2.18 -7.13
C GLN A 185 -5.47 -3.45 -6.30
N GLN A 186 -6.27 -4.42 -6.75
CA GLN A 186 -6.30 -5.74 -6.14
C GLN A 186 -5.03 -6.51 -6.53
N VAL A 187 -4.43 -7.17 -5.55
CA VAL A 187 -3.26 -8.04 -5.79
C VAL A 187 -3.78 -9.40 -6.22
N ASN A 188 -3.40 -9.81 -7.43
CA ASN A 188 -3.75 -11.09 -8.01
C ASN A 188 -2.49 -11.86 -8.37
N ILE A 189 -2.55 -13.19 -8.28
CA ILE A 189 -1.50 -14.11 -8.71
C ILE A 189 -2.02 -14.80 -9.97
N ASN A 190 -1.42 -14.48 -11.10
CA ASN A 190 -1.77 -15.10 -12.39
C ASN A 190 -1.03 -16.42 -12.58
N ASP A 191 0.23 -16.48 -12.15
CA ASP A 191 1.08 -17.65 -12.18
C ASP A 191 1.86 -17.78 -10.87
N VAL A 192 1.66 -18.90 -10.17
CA VAL A 192 2.28 -19.17 -8.87
C VAL A 192 3.79 -19.40 -9.01
N GLN A 193 4.23 -20.03 -10.11
CA GLN A 193 5.66 -20.32 -10.31
C GLN A 193 6.43 -19.04 -10.62
N GLU A 194 5.88 -18.19 -11.49
CA GLU A 194 6.44 -16.88 -11.81
C GLU A 194 6.49 -15.98 -10.58
N ALA A 195 5.40 -15.93 -9.80
CA ALA A 195 5.37 -15.17 -8.55
C ALA A 195 6.41 -15.67 -7.55
N ASN A 196 6.54 -16.98 -7.39
CA ASN A 196 7.55 -17.59 -6.50
C ASN A 196 8.97 -17.19 -6.92
N HIS A 197 9.29 -17.34 -8.21
CA HIS A 197 10.58 -16.97 -8.77
C HIS A 197 10.87 -15.47 -8.58
N THR A 198 9.88 -14.61 -8.79
CA THR A 198 10.00 -13.16 -8.62
C THR A 198 10.33 -12.79 -7.16
N PHE A 199 9.64 -13.40 -6.18
CA PHE A 199 9.94 -13.15 -4.76
C PHE A 199 11.32 -13.67 -4.37
N GLU A 200 11.73 -14.87 -4.83
CA GLU A 200 13.06 -15.41 -4.58
C GLU A 200 14.16 -14.51 -5.17
N MET A 201 13.99 -14.07 -6.41
CA MET A 201 14.94 -13.19 -7.10
C MET A 201 15.06 -11.83 -6.43
N LEU A 202 13.93 -11.17 -6.13
CA LEU A 202 13.94 -9.80 -5.61
C LEU A 202 14.24 -9.73 -4.12
N MET A 203 13.76 -10.69 -3.33
CA MET A 203 13.77 -10.65 -1.87
C MET A 203 14.68 -11.72 -1.24
N GLY A 204 15.17 -12.68 -2.01
CA GLY A 204 16.05 -13.76 -1.57
C GLY A 204 17.48 -13.31 -1.23
N ASP A 205 18.30 -14.26 -0.78
CA ASP A 205 19.69 -13.99 -0.38
C ASP A 205 20.63 -13.74 -1.56
N ASP A 206 20.37 -14.34 -2.71
CA ASP A 206 21.20 -14.22 -3.90
C ASP A 206 21.15 -12.79 -4.47
N VAL A 207 22.34 -12.19 -4.62
CA VAL A 207 22.46 -10.82 -5.11
C VAL A 207 22.48 -10.77 -6.64
N GLU A 208 23.14 -11.73 -7.29
CA GLU A 208 23.37 -11.72 -8.74
C GLU A 208 22.08 -11.72 -9.56
N PRO A 209 21.05 -12.57 -9.29
CA PRO A 209 19.80 -12.52 -10.04
C PRO A 209 19.08 -11.17 -9.92
N ARG A 210 19.10 -10.59 -8.73
CA ARG A 210 18.50 -9.27 -8.47
C ARG A 210 19.24 -8.16 -9.19
N ARG A 211 20.59 -8.21 -9.22
CA ARG A 211 21.42 -7.26 -9.96
C ARG A 211 21.17 -7.35 -11.45
N ALA A 212 21.15 -8.55 -12.00
CA ALA A 212 20.86 -8.77 -13.42
C ALA A 212 19.47 -8.20 -13.78
N PHE A 213 18.45 -8.46 -12.96
CA PHE A 213 17.11 -7.91 -13.17
C PHE A 213 17.10 -6.37 -13.16
N ILE A 214 17.82 -5.74 -12.23
CA ILE A 214 17.93 -4.27 -12.17
C ILE A 214 18.63 -3.74 -13.42
N ASP A 215 19.74 -4.34 -13.84
CA ASP A 215 20.51 -3.90 -15.00
C ASP A 215 19.70 -4.02 -16.29
N GLU A 216 18.95 -5.12 -16.47
CA GLU A 216 18.07 -5.36 -17.62
C GLU A 216 16.90 -4.37 -17.69
N ASN A 217 16.35 -3.96 -16.55
CA ASN A 217 15.17 -3.12 -16.48
C ASN A 217 15.48 -1.64 -16.20
N ALA A 218 16.74 -1.28 -16.01
CA ALA A 218 17.15 0.10 -15.64
C ALA A 218 16.67 1.16 -16.64
N LEU A 219 16.62 0.85 -17.93
CA LEU A 219 16.20 1.76 -18.99
C LEU A 219 14.67 1.90 -19.10
N THR A 220 13.90 1.04 -18.45
CA THR A 220 12.43 1.09 -18.48
C THR A 220 11.85 1.96 -17.35
N VAL A 221 12.70 2.38 -16.40
CA VAL A 221 12.28 3.25 -15.28
C VAL A 221 12.16 4.68 -15.78
N THR A 222 10.94 5.20 -15.79
CA THR A 222 10.62 6.57 -16.24
C THR A 222 10.57 7.59 -15.11
N ASP A 223 10.28 7.14 -13.89
CA ASP A 223 10.18 7.99 -12.69
C ASP A 223 11.18 7.53 -11.61
N LEU A 224 12.35 8.13 -11.60
CA LEU A 224 13.27 8.05 -10.49
C LEU A 224 12.97 9.21 -9.54
N ASP A 225 12.52 8.91 -8.34
CA ASP A 225 12.43 9.88 -7.24
C ASP A 225 13.87 10.11 -6.71
N ILE A 226 14.58 11.08 -7.32
CA ILE A 226 15.95 11.47 -6.97
C ILE A 226 15.88 12.70 -6.04
#